data_73386d2767c0d3958599b30f4ad9d19f
#
_entry.id   73386d2767c0d3958599b30f4ad9d19f
#
_cell.length_a   1.000
_cell.length_b   1.000
_cell.length_c   1.000
_cell.angle_alpha   90.00
_cell.angle_beta   90.00
_cell.angle_gamma   90.00
#
_symmetry.space_group_name_H-M   'P 1'
#
loop_
_entity.id
_entity.type
_entity.pdbx_description
1 polymer ?
#
loop_
_entity_poly.entity_id
_entity_poly.type
_entity_poly.pdbx_seq_one_letter_code
_entity_poly.pdbx_strand_id
1 'polypeptide(L)'
;GGNILALYIMVTDGYDTSDNTLGFAYRNTSVCLFGKNIADNSGGVGQITRVALETSVLEHEIGHLLGLVNKGTPMETAHQDATHGNHCTNSKCLMYYAIELHKGLGMFAAIPVLDSNCRADLRANGGK
;
A
#
# COMPACT_ATOMS: atom_id res chain seq x y z
N GLY A 1 -27.23 7.10 -14.31
CA GLY A 1 -25.96 6.99 -13.71
C GLY A 1 -24.85 6.90 -14.73
N GLY A 2 -23.75 7.56 -14.51
CA GLY A 2 -22.55 7.45 -15.30
C GLY A 2 -21.57 6.45 -14.69
N ASN A 3 -20.53 6.10 -15.42
CA ASN A 3 -19.43 5.28 -14.94
C ASN A 3 -18.44 6.15 -14.12
N ILE A 4 -18.89 6.65 -12.96
CA ILE A 4 -18.06 7.46 -12.09
C ILE A 4 -17.64 6.57 -10.91
N LEU A 5 -16.34 6.41 -10.75
CA LEU A 5 -15.74 5.81 -9.58
C LEU A 5 -15.29 6.94 -8.64
N ALA A 6 -15.79 6.92 -7.41
CA ALA A 6 -15.35 7.85 -6.37
C ALA A 6 -14.36 7.14 -5.43
N LEU A 7 -13.19 7.74 -5.25
CA LEU A 7 -12.20 7.33 -4.27
C LEU A 7 -12.20 8.35 -3.12
N TYR A 8 -12.43 7.87 -1.90
CA TYR A 8 -12.37 8.69 -0.70
C TYR A 8 -11.04 8.48 0.03
N ILE A 9 -10.29 9.55 0.19
CA ILE A 9 -9.00 9.53 0.91
C ILE A 9 -9.12 10.41 2.13
N MET A 10 -8.93 9.84 3.31
CA MET A 10 -8.89 10.54 4.58
C MET A 10 -7.46 10.54 5.12
N VAL A 11 -6.94 11.71 5.45
CA VAL A 11 -5.72 11.86 6.21
C VAL A 11 -6.08 12.38 7.59
N THR A 12 -5.69 11.69 8.64
CA THR A 12 -5.99 12.07 10.02
C THR A 12 -4.71 12.40 10.78
N ASP A 13 -4.78 13.38 11.69
CA ASP A 13 -3.72 13.66 12.67
C ASP A 13 -3.69 12.61 13.80
N GLY A 14 -4.68 11.71 13.83
CA GLY A 14 -4.67 10.56 14.71
C GLY A 14 -3.50 9.62 14.44
N TYR A 15 -3.31 8.71 15.34
CA TYR A 15 -2.37 7.60 15.18
C TYR A 15 -3.03 6.31 15.64
N ASP A 16 -2.66 5.21 15.03
CA ASP A 16 -3.01 3.90 15.53
C ASP A 16 -2.01 3.53 16.64
N THR A 17 -2.51 3.27 17.84
CA THR A 17 -1.69 2.92 18.99
C THR A 17 -1.38 1.43 19.06
N SER A 18 -2.11 0.60 18.32
CA SER A 18 -2.03 -0.85 18.45
C SER A 18 -0.89 -1.47 17.65
N ASP A 19 -0.67 -1.04 16.40
CA ASP A 19 0.19 -1.75 15.44
C ASP A 19 1.23 -0.88 14.74
N ASN A 20 1.31 0.41 15.00
CA ASN A 20 2.08 1.37 14.20
C ASN A 20 1.68 1.36 12.71
N THR A 21 0.44 1.08 12.40
CA THR A 21 -0.09 1.11 11.05
C THR A 21 -0.01 2.51 10.46
N LEU A 22 0.45 2.64 9.23
CA LEU A 22 0.59 3.93 8.54
C LEU A 22 -0.66 4.30 7.74
N GLY A 23 -1.44 3.31 7.34
CA GLY A 23 -2.69 3.49 6.62
C GLY A 23 -3.43 2.17 6.45
N PHE A 24 -4.64 2.23 5.95
CA PHE A 24 -5.43 1.06 5.58
C PHE A 24 -6.45 1.38 4.51
N ALA A 25 -6.76 0.37 3.67
CA ALA A 25 -7.87 0.41 2.73
C ALA A 25 -9.15 -0.07 3.42
N TYR A 26 -10.24 0.67 3.22
CA TYR A 26 -11.54 0.36 3.80
C TYR A 26 -12.59 0.12 2.72
N ARG A 27 -13.19 -1.05 2.72
CA ARG A 27 -14.12 -1.50 1.68
C ARG A 27 -13.46 -1.40 0.31
N ASN A 28 -14.18 -0.88 -0.71
CA ASN A 28 -13.71 -0.85 -2.10
C ASN A 28 -13.42 0.55 -2.62
N THR A 29 -13.55 1.58 -1.78
CA THR A 29 -13.51 2.98 -2.25
C THR A 29 -12.79 3.94 -1.33
N SER A 30 -12.30 3.49 -0.18
CA SER A 30 -11.79 4.40 0.84
C SER A 30 -10.40 4.01 1.32
N VAL A 31 -9.57 5.01 1.57
CA VAL A 31 -8.25 4.88 2.19
C VAL A 31 -8.18 5.84 3.38
N CYS A 32 -7.62 5.38 4.48
CA CYS A 32 -7.25 6.21 5.62
C CYS A 32 -5.74 6.19 5.81
N LEU A 33 -5.13 7.36 5.99
CA LEU A 33 -3.72 7.52 6.32
C LEU A 33 -3.57 8.12 7.72
N PHE A 34 -2.67 7.56 8.52
CA PHE A 34 -2.34 8.05 9.86
C PHE A 34 -1.17 9.04 9.77
N GLY A 35 -1.47 10.32 9.57
CA GLY A 35 -0.50 11.37 9.32
C GLY A 35 0.54 11.52 10.42
N LYS A 36 0.17 11.29 11.70
CA LYS A 36 1.13 11.31 12.80
C LYS A 36 2.12 10.15 12.73
N ASN A 37 1.64 8.92 12.51
CA ASN A 37 2.53 7.76 12.37
C ASN A 37 3.48 7.93 11.17
N ILE A 38 2.99 8.48 10.06
CA ILE A 38 3.81 8.79 8.88
C ILE A 38 4.88 9.83 9.23
N ALA A 39 4.50 10.91 9.92
CA ALA A 39 5.44 11.96 10.31
C ALA A 39 6.52 11.45 11.28
N ASP A 40 6.13 10.65 12.27
CA ASP A 40 7.05 10.09 13.29
C ASP A 40 8.05 9.08 12.69
N ASN A 41 7.73 8.50 11.52
CA ASN A 41 8.55 7.49 10.86
C ASN A 41 9.26 7.98 9.58
N SER A 42 9.34 9.29 9.36
CA SER A 42 9.91 9.89 8.16
C SER A 42 10.66 11.18 8.45
N GLY A 43 11.53 11.58 7.51
CA GLY A 43 12.19 12.89 7.51
C GLY A 43 13.41 13.00 8.43
N GLY A 44 13.76 11.99 9.21
CA GLY A 44 14.98 11.96 10.01
C GLY A 44 16.22 11.59 9.18
N VAL A 45 17.39 11.69 9.81
CA VAL A 45 18.66 11.31 9.16
C VAL A 45 18.64 9.82 8.82
N GLY A 46 18.85 9.48 7.54
CA GLY A 46 18.80 8.11 7.04
C GLY A 46 17.40 7.54 6.87
N GLN A 47 16.37 8.33 7.09
CA GLN A 47 14.98 7.93 6.86
C GLN A 47 14.47 8.36 5.49
N ILE A 48 13.44 7.66 5.02
CA ILE A 48 12.64 8.08 3.86
C ILE A 48 12.02 9.46 4.11
N THR A 49 11.86 10.27 3.08
CA THR A 49 11.16 11.57 3.23
C THR A 49 9.68 11.35 3.55
N ARG A 50 9.05 12.30 4.23
CA ARG A 50 7.62 12.24 4.54
C ARG A 50 6.76 12.05 3.29
N VAL A 51 7.04 12.82 2.23
CA VAL A 51 6.31 12.72 0.96
C VAL A 51 6.45 11.33 0.34
N ALA A 52 7.67 10.79 0.32
CA ALA A 52 7.90 9.46 -0.25
C ALA A 52 7.20 8.36 0.56
N LEU A 53 7.21 8.45 1.90
CA LEU A 53 6.51 7.50 2.75
C LEU A 53 4.99 7.58 2.56
N GLU A 54 4.42 8.77 2.61
CA GLU A 54 2.99 9.01 2.43
C GLU A 54 2.50 8.53 1.05
N THR A 55 3.29 8.81 0.00
CA THR A 55 3.01 8.33 -1.35
C THR A 55 3.03 6.80 -1.41
N SER A 56 4.05 6.16 -0.85
CA SER A 56 4.16 4.70 -0.85
C SER A 56 3.00 4.04 -0.14
N VAL A 57 2.59 4.55 1.02
CA VAL A 57 1.45 4.02 1.78
C VAL A 57 0.15 4.23 1.00
N LEU A 58 -0.08 5.43 0.46
CA LEU A 58 -1.29 5.72 -0.32
C LEU A 58 -1.40 4.81 -1.55
N GLU A 59 -0.33 4.66 -2.32
CA GLU A 59 -0.31 3.79 -3.51
C GLU A 59 -0.50 2.31 -3.13
N HIS A 60 0.07 1.86 -2.02
CA HIS A 60 -0.13 0.52 -1.48
C HIS A 60 -1.62 0.26 -1.16
N GLU A 61 -2.26 1.16 -0.44
CA GLU A 61 -3.68 1.04 -0.08
C GLU A 61 -4.59 1.10 -1.32
N ILE A 62 -4.26 1.92 -2.31
CA ILE A 62 -4.95 1.91 -3.62
C ILE A 62 -4.77 0.54 -4.30
N GLY A 63 -3.61 -0.07 -4.21
CA GLY A 63 -3.38 -1.43 -4.69
C GLY A 63 -4.36 -2.45 -4.09
N HIS A 64 -4.64 -2.34 -2.80
CA HIS A 64 -5.68 -3.15 -2.15
C HIS A 64 -7.09 -2.84 -2.66
N LEU A 65 -7.42 -1.58 -2.94
CA LEU A 65 -8.70 -1.21 -3.54
C LEU A 65 -8.86 -1.76 -4.97
N LEU A 66 -7.76 -1.85 -5.72
CA LEU A 66 -7.73 -2.49 -7.04
C LEU A 66 -7.79 -4.02 -6.98
N GLY A 67 -7.86 -4.59 -5.79
CA GLY A 67 -7.99 -6.03 -5.57
C GLY A 67 -6.69 -6.83 -5.71
N LEU A 68 -5.54 -6.17 -5.75
CA LEU A 68 -4.25 -6.83 -5.89
C LEU A 68 -3.97 -7.88 -4.81
N VAL A 69 -3.13 -8.82 -5.15
CA VAL A 69 -2.69 -9.94 -4.33
C VAL A 69 -3.88 -10.72 -3.76
N ASN A 70 -4.72 -11.21 -4.68
CA ASN A 70 -5.89 -12.05 -4.38
C ASN A 70 -6.96 -11.38 -3.49
N LYS A 71 -7.02 -10.07 -3.48
CA LYS A 71 -8.07 -9.31 -2.76
C LYS A 71 -9.27 -8.95 -3.65
N GLY A 72 -9.50 -9.71 -4.71
CA GLY A 72 -10.57 -9.51 -5.68
C GLY A 72 -10.10 -9.61 -7.12
N THR A 73 -8.86 -9.23 -7.41
CA THR A 73 -8.21 -9.44 -8.70
C THR A 73 -7.47 -10.78 -8.67
N PRO A 74 -7.81 -11.73 -9.57
CA PRO A 74 -7.10 -13.00 -9.66
C PRO A 74 -5.62 -12.81 -9.97
N MET A 75 -4.78 -13.64 -9.39
CA MET A 75 -3.35 -13.65 -9.68
C MET A 75 -3.06 -14.51 -10.91
N GLU A 76 -2.30 -13.99 -11.88
CA GLU A 76 -1.77 -14.75 -13.02
C GLU A 76 -0.70 -15.76 -12.58
N THR A 77 0.09 -15.39 -11.58
CA THR A 77 1.10 -16.23 -10.93
C THR A 77 0.96 -16.11 -9.43
N ALA A 78 1.00 -17.22 -8.70
CA ALA A 78 0.91 -17.20 -7.24
C ALA A 78 2.09 -16.43 -6.63
N HIS A 79 1.81 -15.30 -5.94
CA HIS A 79 2.82 -14.47 -5.27
C HIS A 79 2.31 -13.86 -3.95
N GLN A 80 1.22 -14.39 -3.42
CA GLN A 80 0.68 -13.97 -2.12
C GLN A 80 1.52 -14.50 -0.97
N ASP A 81 1.83 -13.62 -0.01
CA ASP A 81 2.46 -14.00 1.26
C ASP A 81 1.42 -14.69 2.16
N ALA A 82 1.60 -15.98 2.41
CA ALA A 82 0.68 -16.76 3.22
C ALA A 82 0.61 -16.31 4.70
N THR A 83 1.62 -15.59 5.17
CA THR A 83 1.71 -15.13 6.57
C THR A 83 1.12 -13.74 6.79
N HIS A 84 1.11 -12.91 5.76
CA HIS A 84 0.71 -11.50 5.88
C HIS A 84 -0.53 -11.15 5.03
N GLY A 85 -1.35 -12.13 4.67
CA GLY A 85 -2.62 -11.89 4.00
C GLY A 85 -2.49 -11.47 2.54
N ASN A 86 -3.16 -10.38 2.14
CA ASN A 86 -3.19 -9.94 0.75
C ASN A 86 -1.96 -9.09 0.38
N HIS A 87 -0.76 -9.58 0.67
CA HIS A 87 0.51 -8.92 0.40
C HIS A 87 1.42 -9.78 -0.48
N CYS A 88 2.29 -9.11 -1.23
CA CYS A 88 3.24 -9.76 -2.12
C CYS A 88 4.42 -10.37 -1.37
N THR A 89 4.88 -11.53 -1.79
CA THR A 89 6.10 -12.18 -1.24
C THR A 89 7.38 -11.41 -1.55
N ASN A 90 7.38 -10.58 -2.60
CA ASN A 90 8.55 -9.81 -3.01
C ASN A 90 8.74 -8.58 -2.12
N SER A 91 9.81 -8.56 -1.33
CA SER A 91 10.12 -7.47 -0.41
C SER A 91 10.43 -6.12 -1.06
N LYS A 92 10.63 -6.08 -2.38
CA LYS A 92 10.83 -4.83 -3.15
C LYS A 92 9.56 -4.34 -3.84
N CYS A 93 8.47 -5.11 -3.77
CA CYS A 93 7.21 -4.74 -4.37
C CYS A 93 6.45 -3.72 -3.51
N LEU A 94 5.75 -2.79 -4.16
CA LEU A 94 4.85 -1.86 -3.49
C LEU A 94 3.79 -2.58 -2.63
N MET A 95 3.35 -3.78 -3.03
CA MET A 95 2.37 -4.58 -2.28
C MET A 95 2.99 -5.45 -1.19
N TYR A 96 4.24 -5.19 -0.78
CA TYR A 96 4.85 -5.88 0.35
C TYR A 96 4.28 -5.37 1.69
N TYR A 97 3.99 -6.26 2.63
CA TYR A 97 3.28 -5.92 3.87
C TYR A 97 3.95 -4.82 4.72
N ALA A 98 5.28 -4.71 4.68
CA ALA A 98 6.00 -3.73 5.47
C ALA A 98 5.78 -2.27 5.02
N ILE A 99 5.14 -2.05 3.87
CA ILE A 99 4.80 -0.70 3.39
C ILE A 99 3.74 -0.05 4.28
N GLU A 100 2.73 -0.79 4.71
CA GLU A 100 1.67 -0.26 5.60
C GLU A 100 2.08 -0.24 7.08
N LEU A 101 3.18 -0.90 7.41
CA LEU A 101 3.73 -0.94 8.76
C LEU A 101 5.05 -0.17 8.80
N HIS A 102 5.28 0.60 9.82
CA HIS A 102 6.56 1.33 9.96
C HIS A 102 7.78 0.38 10.06
N LYS A 103 7.59 -0.91 10.24
CA LYS A 103 8.65 -1.91 10.37
C LYS A 103 9.24 -2.26 9.01
N GLY A 104 10.38 -1.72 8.66
CA GLY A 104 11.13 -2.09 7.46
C GLY A 104 11.25 -1.01 6.39
N LEU A 105 10.69 0.16 6.58
CA LEU A 105 10.79 1.27 5.63
C LEU A 105 12.18 1.89 5.54
N GLY A 106 13.07 1.62 6.50
CA GLY A 106 14.51 1.94 6.37
C GLY A 106 15.21 1.15 5.26
N MET A 107 14.53 0.17 4.64
CA MET A 107 15.05 -0.61 3.50
C MET A 107 14.78 0.05 2.14
N PHE A 108 13.92 1.06 2.08
CA PHE A 108 13.56 1.73 0.83
C PHE A 108 14.23 3.09 0.72
N ALA A 109 15.28 3.16 -0.09
CA ALA A 109 15.90 4.44 -0.47
C ALA A 109 15.05 5.24 -1.47
N ALA A 110 14.01 4.63 -2.04
CA ALA A 110 13.11 5.21 -3.04
C ALA A 110 11.69 4.63 -2.85
N ILE A 111 10.69 5.31 -3.42
CA ILE A 111 9.31 4.82 -3.47
C ILE A 111 9.30 3.47 -4.20
N PRO A 112 8.83 2.38 -3.56
CA PRO A 112 8.72 1.09 -4.21
C PRO A 112 7.67 1.14 -5.32
N VAL A 113 7.81 0.27 -6.31
CA VAL A 113 6.85 0.15 -7.41
C VAL A 113 6.25 -1.25 -7.44
N LEU A 114 5.12 -1.41 -8.12
CA LEU A 114 4.55 -2.73 -8.36
C LEU A 114 5.54 -3.60 -9.14
N ASP A 115 5.78 -4.81 -8.68
CA ASP A 115 6.61 -5.77 -9.39
C ASP A 115 5.91 -6.34 -10.65
N SER A 116 6.61 -7.23 -11.35
CA SER A 116 6.10 -7.82 -12.58
C SER A 116 4.82 -8.62 -12.39
N ASN A 117 4.68 -9.33 -11.26
CA ASN A 117 3.49 -10.15 -10.97
C ASN A 117 2.27 -9.27 -10.69
N CYS A 118 2.39 -8.29 -9.79
CA CYS A 118 1.30 -7.35 -9.52
C CYS A 118 0.88 -6.57 -10.78
N ARG A 119 1.83 -6.18 -11.63
CA ARG A 119 1.51 -5.52 -12.92
C ARG A 119 0.84 -6.46 -13.91
N ALA A 120 1.22 -7.75 -13.94
CA ALA A 120 0.56 -8.75 -14.78
C ALA A 120 -0.89 -8.94 -14.36
N ASP A 121 -1.16 -9.03 -13.05
CA ASP A 121 -2.51 -9.16 -12.52
C ASP A 121 -3.40 -7.97 -12.92
N LEU A 122 -2.89 -6.74 -12.80
CA LEU A 122 -3.65 -5.55 -13.24
C LEU A 122 -3.94 -5.59 -14.74
N ARG A 123 -2.95 -5.94 -15.58
CA ARG A 123 -3.14 -6.02 -17.03
C ARG A 123 -4.16 -7.08 -17.43
N ALA A 124 -4.10 -8.25 -16.81
CA ALA A 124 -5.05 -9.33 -17.07
C ALA A 124 -6.49 -8.97 -16.68
N ASN A 125 -6.66 -8.02 -15.75
CA ASN A 125 -7.96 -7.59 -15.23
C ASN A 125 -8.37 -6.17 -15.69
N GLY A 126 -7.91 -5.72 -16.84
CA GLY A 126 -8.35 -4.50 -17.51
C GLY A 126 -7.40 -3.30 -17.40
N GLY A 127 -6.28 -3.43 -16.72
CA GLY A 127 -5.19 -2.44 -16.70
C GLY A 127 -4.48 -2.37 -18.07
N LYS A 128 -3.86 -1.20 -18.35
CA LYS A 128 -3.11 -0.97 -19.58
C LYS A 128 -1.61 -0.96 -19.33
#